data_efe34a624160701f53a93562db122bfc
#
_entry.id   efe34a624160701f53a93562db122bfc
#
_cell.length_a   1.000
_cell.length_b   1.000
_cell.length_c   1.000
_cell.angle_alpha   90.00
_cell.angle_beta   90.00
_cell.angle_gamma   90.00
#
_symmetry.space_group_name_H-M   'P 1'
#
loop_
_entity.id
_entity.type
_entity.pdbx_description
1 polymer ?
#
loop_
_entity_poly.entity_id
_entity_poly.type
_entity_poly.pdbx_seq_one_letter_code
_entity_poly.pdbx_strand_id
1 'polypeptide(L)'
;MRIAIADDISKERTLLRNRLDSQFSRRNVHVDICEYENGETFLTSAKECPFTVVFLDIYMNGSNGIDTAKELRRSDTDCLLIFTTTSTDHALEGFQVRALHYLVKPYSENDISALADEILSRIPDSGKYIDVKVNGSNIQIPFRKIIYAEHFSHMIHIHTAGERELVTRQYFDS
;
A
#
# COMPACT_ATOMS: atom_id res chain seq x y z
N MET A 1 4.57 3.73 1.57
CA MET A 1 3.39 2.83 1.41
C MET A 1 3.63 1.58 2.24
N ARG A 2 2.66 1.14 3.06
CA ARG A 2 2.79 -0.09 3.86
C ARG A 2 2.15 -1.28 3.14
N ILE A 3 2.89 -2.37 3.03
CA ILE A 3 2.46 -3.60 2.37
C ILE A 3 2.56 -4.75 3.38
N ALA A 4 1.52 -5.59 3.46
CA ALA A 4 1.59 -6.86 4.17
C ALA A 4 1.72 -8.02 3.18
N ILE A 5 2.50 -9.03 3.55
CA ILE A 5 2.57 -10.33 2.88
C ILE A 5 2.28 -11.40 3.93
N ALA A 6 1.16 -12.11 3.78
CA ALA A 6 0.81 -13.24 4.63
C ALA A 6 0.81 -14.54 3.82
N ASP A 7 1.70 -15.45 4.17
CA ASP A 7 1.91 -16.75 3.50
C ASP A 7 2.69 -17.65 4.48
N ASP A 8 2.32 -18.90 4.67
CA ASP A 8 2.98 -19.79 5.62
C ASP A 8 4.36 -20.29 5.14
N ILE A 9 4.62 -20.18 3.83
CA ILE A 9 5.88 -20.60 3.22
C ILE A 9 6.88 -19.43 3.17
N SER A 10 7.91 -19.46 4.02
CA SER A 10 8.90 -18.38 4.13
C SER A 10 9.62 -18.05 2.82
N LYS A 11 9.87 -19.06 1.97
CA LYS A 11 10.48 -18.85 0.64
C LYS A 11 9.60 -18.03 -0.29
N GLU A 12 8.29 -18.27 -0.26
CA GLU A 12 7.31 -17.52 -1.06
C GLU A 12 7.22 -16.06 -0.58
N ARG A 13 7.17 -15.84 0.74
CA ARG A 13 7.22 -14.48 1.30
C ARG A 13 8.46 -13.72 0.85
N THR A 14 9.64 -14.34 1.01
CA THR A 14 10.92 -13.71 0.62
C THR A 14 10.99 -13.42 -0.88
N LEU A 15 10.52 -14.34 -1.71
CA LEU A 15 10.49 -14.16 -3.16
C LEU A 15 9.59 -12.99 -3.55
N LEU A 16 8.37 -12.95 -3.03
CA LEU A 16 7.42 -11.89 -3.30
C LEU A 16 7.92 -10.54 -2.81
N ARG A 17 8.44 -10.49 -1.57
CA ARG A 17 9.05 -9.30 -0.99
C ARG A 17 10.12 -8.69 -1.90
N ASN A 18 11.10 -9.52 -2.32
CA ASN A 18 12.22 -9.04 -3.13
C ASN A 18 11.75 -8.50 -4.49
N ARG A 19 10.75 -9.14 -5.10
CA ARG A 19 10.16 -8.69 -6.36
C ARG A 19 9.41 -7.37 -6.19
N LEU A 20 8.57 -7.25 -5.16
CA LEU A 20 7.84 -6.01 -4.87
C LEU A 20 8.80 -4.86 -4.57
N ASP A 21 9.80 -5.09 -3.72
CA ASP A 21 10.80 -4.08 -3.38
C ASP A 21 11.52 -3.58 -4.65
N SER A 22 11.97 -4.51 -5.51
CA SER A 22 12.59 -4.18 -6.80
C SER A 22 11.66 -3.37 -7.71
N GLN A 23 10.38 -3.78 -7.85
CA GLN A 23 9.44 -3.11 -8.75
C GLN A 23 9.04 -1.70 -8.25
N PHE A 24 8.83 -1.52 -6.96
CA PHE A 24 8.51 -0.21 -6.39
C PHE A 24 9.73 0.71 -6.34
N SER A 25 10.93 0.19 -6.07
CA SER A 25 12.18 0.97 -6.14
C SER A 25 12.44 1.53 -7.55
N ARG A 26 12.21 0.75 -8.61
CA ARG A 26 12.30 1.21 -10.01
C ARG A 26 11.34 2.34 -10.33
N ARG A 27 10.23 2.46 -9.60
CA ARG A 27 9.20 3.50 -9.73
C ARG A 27 9.38 4.66 -8.75
N ASN A 28 10.52 4.69 -8.03
CA ASN A 28 10.82 5.67 -6.98
C ASN A 28 9.75 5.72 -5.86
N VAL A 29 9.12 4.59 -5.57
CA VAL A 29 8.13 4.46 -4.50
C VAL A 29 8.74 3.73 -3.32
N HIS A 30 8.84 4.41 -2.19
CA HIS A 30 9.27 3.76 -0.96
C HIS A 30 8.17 2.88 -0.37
N VAL A 31 8.50 1.63 -0.07
CA VAL A 31 7.59 0.63 0.53
C VAL A 31 8.15 0.12 1.84
N ASP A 32 7.24 -0.08 2.81
CA ASP A 32 7.51 -0.77 4.07
C ASP A 32 6.77 -2.11 4.02
N ILE A 33 7.52 -3.21 3.87
CA ILE A 33 6.96 -4.54 3.66
C ILE A 33 7.07 -5.36 4.94
N CYS A 34 5.93 -5.73 5.51
CA CYS A 34 5.81 -6.59 6.68
C CYS A 34 5.38 -8.00 6.27
N GLU A 35 6.03 -9.01 6.84
CA GLU A 35 5.78 -10.42 6.54
C GLU A 35 5.10 -11.12 7.72
N TYR A 36 4.12 -11.99 7.41
CA TYR A 36 3.35 -12.77 8.38
C TYR A 36 3.25 -14.22 7.93
N GLU A 37 3.39 -15.14 8.85
CA GLU A 37 3.34 -16.58 8.57
C GLU A 37 1.92 -17.16 8.62
N ASN A 38 0.94 -16.38 9.12
CA ASN A 38 -0.45 -16.78 9.21
C ASN A 38 -1.40 -15.58 9.27
N GLY A 39 -2.69 -15.84 9.08
CA GLY A 39 -3.72 -14.80 9.09
C GLY A 39 -3.94 -14.15 10.45
N GLU A 40 -3.72 -14.84 11.56
CA GLU A 40 -3.98 -14.32 12.91
C GLU A 40 -2.98 -13.22 13.29
N THR A 41 -1.69 -13.48 13.09
CA THR A 41 -0.63 -12.49 13.36
C THR A 41 -0.75 -11.28 12.44
N PHE A 42 -1.12 -11.51 11.16
CA PHE A 42 -1.42 -10.44 10.23
C PHE A 42 -2.59 -9.57 10.71
N LEU A 43 -3.74 -10.18 11.04
CA LEU A 43 -4.93 -9.43 11.49
C LEU A 43 -4.67 -8.63 12.77
N THR A 44 -3.90 -9.17 13.70
CA THR A 44 -3.50 -8.45 14.91
C THR A 44 -2.73 -7.18 14.57
N SER A 45 -1.72 -7.29 13.70
CA SER A 45 -0.93 -6.14 13.26
C SER A 45 -1.75 -5.13 12.43
N ALA A 46 -2.67 -5.61 11.59
CA ALA A 46 -3.53 -4.75 10.76
C ALA A 46 -4.47 -3.87 11.59
N LYS A 47 -4.94 -4.37 12.76
CA LYS A 47 -5.76 -3.59 13.71
C LYS A 47 -4.98 -2.44 14.36
N GLU A 48 -3.70 -2.65 14.64
CA GLU A 48 -2.85 -1.62 15.25
C GLU A 48 -2.39 -0.57 14.24
N CYS A 49 -2.06 -1.00 13.04
CA CYS A 49 -1.55 -0.11 12.00
C CYS A 49 -1.98 -0.61 10.60
N PRO A 50 -2.96 0.05 9.95
CA PRO A 50 -3.51 -0.36 8.66
C PRO A 50 -2.46 -0.46 7.54
N PHE A 51 -2.70 -1.37 6.61
CA PHE A 51 -1.89 -1.54 5.41
C PHE A 51 -2.56 -0.91 4.19
N THR A 52 -1.76 -0.37 3.28
CA THR A 52 -2.26 0.14 2.00
C THR A 52 -2.54 -1.01 1.03
N VAL A 53 -1.69 -2.05 1.07
CA VAL A 53 -1.77 -3.22 0.19
C VAL A 53 -1.54 -4.47 1.02
N VAL A 54 -2.32 -5.50 0.76
CA VAL A 54 -2.23 -6.80 1.44
C VAL A 54 -2.13 -7.89 0.38
N PHE A 55 -1.04 -8.66 0.42
CA PHE A 55 -0.88 -9.91 -0.30
C PHE A 55 -1.19 -11.05 0.67
N LEU A 56 -2.15 -11.89 0.33
CA LEU A 56 -2.66 -12.91 1.23
C LEU A 56 -2.74 -14.26 0.52
N ASP A 57 -1.98 -15.23 0.99
CA ASP A 57 -2.13 -16.59 0.48
C ASP A 57 -3.48 -17.18 0.92
N ILE A 58 -4.13 -17.90 0.01
CA ILE A 58 -5.41 -18.56 0.29
C ILE A 58 -5.17 -19.81 1.14
N TYR A 59 -4.12 -20.56 0.85
CA TYR A 59 -3.84 -21.85 1.47
C TYR A 59 -2.72 -21.73 2.49
N MET A 60 -3.05 -21.31 3.71
CA MET A 60 -2.10 -21.25 4.82
C MET A 60 -2.41 -22.32 5.88
N ASN A 61 -1.38 -22.87 6.51
CA ASN A 61 -1.55 -23.77 7.65
C ASN A 61 -2.29 -23.07 8.80
N GLY A 62 -3.39 -23.65 9.26
CA GLY A 62 -4.16 -23.17 10.42
C GLY A 62 -5.12 -22.00 10.13
N SER A 63 -5.05 -21.33 8.98
CA SER A 63 -6.00 -20.28 8.60
C SER A 63 -6.26 -20.26 7.10
N ASN A 64 -7.52 -20.10 6.72
CA ASN A 64 -7.90 -19.89 5.33
C ASN A 64 -7.77 -18.39 5.00
N GLY A 65 -7.02 -18.05 3.94
CA GLY A 65 -6.84 -16.66 3.50
C GLY A 65 -8.16 -15.97 3.15
N ILE A 66 -9.16 -16.69 2.64
CA ILE A 66 -10.48 -16.13 2.36
C ILE A 66 -11.17 -15.65 3.64
N ASP A 67 -11.14 -16.48 4.70
CA ASP A 67 -11.76 -16.11 5.98
C ASP A 67 -10.98 -14.99 6.67
N THR A 68 -9.66 -15.00 6.55
CA THR A 68 -8.79 -13.89 6.97
C THR A 68 -9.16 -12.58 6.24
N ALA A 69 -9.40 -12.64 4.94
CA ALA A 69 -9.83 -11.50 4.15
C ALA A 69 -11.21 -10.97 4.55
N LYS A 70 -12.17 -11.88 4.85
CA LYS A 70 -13.50 -11.49 5.36
C LYS A 70 -13.39 -10.77 6.70
N GLU A 71 -12.53 -11.27 7.61
CA GLU A 71 -12.30 -10.60 8.90
C GLU A 71 -11.64 -9.24 8.73
N LEU A 72 -10.62 -9.14 7.86
CA LEU A 72 -9.99 -7.86 7.51
C LEU A 72 -11.03 -6.84 7.03
N ARG A 73 -11.93 -7.23 6.14
CA ARG A 73 -12.95 -6.36 5.57
C ARG A 73 -13.98 -5.83 6.57
N ARG A 74 -14.09 -6.41 7.76
CA ARG A 74 -14.93 -5.87 8.84
C ARG A 74 -14.33 -4.60 9.45
N SER A 75 -13.02 -4.44 9.41
CA SER A 75 -12.30 -3.30 9.98
C SER A 75 -11.67 -2.38 8.94
N ASP A 76 -11.33 -2.88 7.76
CA ASP A 76 -10.67 -2.15 6.66
C ASP A 76 -11.29 -2.53 5.32
N THR A 77 -12.04 -1.59 4.73
CA THR A 77 -12.66 -1.75 3.40
C THR A 77 -11.81 -1.20 2.27
N ASP A 78 -10.77 -0.43 2.57
CA ASP A 78 -10.08 0.43 1.62
C ASP A 78 -8.72 -0.12 1.18
N CYS A 79 -8.07 -0.98 1.99
CA CYS A 79 -6.81 -1.58 1.59
C CYS A 79 -6.96 -2.39 0.29
N LEU A 80 -5.97 -2.33 -0.57
CA LEU A 80 -5.90 -3.13 -1.79
C LEU A 80 -5.53 -4.57 -1.42
N LEU A 81 -6.46 -5.50 -1.62
CA LEU A 81 -6.27 -6.91 -1.29
C LEU A 81 -5.95 -7.70 -2.56
N ILE A 82 -4.84 -8.42 -2.53
CA ILE A 82 -4.38 -9.33 -3.58
C ILE A 82 -4.26 -10.72 -2.99
N PHE A 83 -4.91 -11.70 -3.60
CA PHE A 83 -4.66 -13.09 -3.24
C PHE A 83 -3.45 -13.64 -3.98
N THR A 84 -2.58 -14.36 -3.27
CA THR A 84 -1.57 -15.24 -3.85
C THR A 84 -2.05 -16.67 -3.68
N THR A 85 -1.99 -17.49 -4.73
CA THR A 85 -2.59 -18.83 -4.66
C THR A 85 -2.01 -19.78 -5.71
N THR A 86 -2.07 -21.08 -5.44
CA THR A 86 -1.76 -22.12 -6.42
C THR A 86 -2.97 -22.54 -7.28
N SER A 87 -4.19 -22.07 -6.94
CA SER A 87 -5.42 -22.39 -7.66
C SER A 87 -6.34 -21.17 -7.81
N THR A 88 -7.15 -21.17 -8.85
CA THR A 88 -8.18 -20.15 -9.12
C THR A 88 -9.57 -20.55 -8.60
N ASP A 89 -9.71 -21.66 -7.88
CA ASP A 89 -11.00 -22.22 -7.47
C ASP A 89 -11.81 -21.29 -6.56
N HIS A 90 -11.14 -20.35 -5.88
CA HIS A 90 -11.75 -19.40 -4.94
C HIS A 90 -12.02 -18.00 -5.55
N ALA A 91 -12.03 -17.88 -6.87
CA ALA A 91 -12.22 -16.57 -7.51
C ALA A 91 -13.57 -15.90 -7.15
N LEU A 92 -14.63 -16.71 -6.94
CA LEU A 92 -15.94 -16.19 -6.53
C LEU A 92 -15.96 -15.62 -5.11
N GLU A 93 -15.27 -16.27 -4.18
CA GLU A 93 -15.17 -15.78 -2.80
C GLU A 93 -14.34 -14.50 -2.73
N GLY A 94 -13.30 -14.39 -3.56
CA GLY A 94 -12.52 -13.16 -3.63
C GLY A 94 -13.30 -11.96 -4.12
N PHE A 95 -14.28 -12.16 -4.99
CA PHE A 95 -15.18 -11.09 -5.39
C PHE A 95 -15.98 -10.53 -4.19
N GLN A 96 -16.40 -11.37 -3.26
CA GLN A 96 -17.13 -10.96 -2.06
C GLN A 96 -16.30 -10.06 -1.14
N VAL A 97 -14.98 -10.27 -1.08
CA VAL A 97 -14.05 -9.45 -0.28
C VAL A 97 -13.41 -8.31 -1.08
N ARG A 98 -13.90 -8.03 -2.30
CA ARG A 98 -13.38 -6.99 -3.18
C ARG A 98 -11.86 -7.10 -3.36
N ALA A 99 -11.37 -8.31 -3.67
CA ALA A 99 -9.97 -8.49 -4.03
C ALA A 99 -9.67 -7.74 -5.34
N LEU A 100 -8.56 -7.02 -5.34
CA LEU A 100 -8.09 -6.31 -6.53
C LEU A 100 -7.62 -7.30 -7.60
N HIS A 101 -6.88 -8.33 -7.18
CA HIS A 101 -6.24 -9.26 -8.10
C HIS A 101 -6.04 -10.65 -7.48
N TYR A 102 -5.90 -11.66 -8.36
CA TYR A 102 -5.44 -13.00 -8.03
C TYR A 102 -4.09 -13.26 -8.70
N LEU A 103 -3.05 -13.40 -7.90
CA LEU A 103 -1.71 -13.69 -8.36
C LEU A 103 -1.45 -15.19 -8.24
N VAL A 104 -1.57 -15.90 -9.37
CA VAL A 104 -1.43 -17.37 -9.41
C VAL A 104 0.04 -17.77 -9.41
N LYS A 105 0.43 -18.62 -8.47
CA LYS A 105 1.79 -19.20 -8.36
C LYS A 105 2.00 -20.30 -9.41
N PRO A 106 3.17 -20.37 -10.08
CA PRO A 106 4.28 -19.41 -10.03
C PRO A 106 4.01 -18.18 -10.89
N TYR A 107 4.23 -16.99 -10.35
CA TYR A 107 4.09 -15.73 -11.06
C TYR A 107 5.43 -15.21 -11.60
N SER A 108 5.39 -14.51 -12.73
CA SER A 108 6.58 -13.95 -13.38
C SER A 108 6.93 -12.55 -12.86
N GLU A 109 8.10 -12.03 -13.24
CA GLU A 109 8.47 -10.63 -13.02
C GLU A 109 7.52 -9.66 -13.73
N ASN A 110 7.00 -10.02 -14.90
CA ASN A 110 6.05 -9.20 -15.65
C ASN A 110 4.71 -9.11 -14.94
N ASP A 111 4.23 -10.20 -14.31
CA ASP A 111 2.99 -10.19 -13.52
C ASP A 111 3.10 -9.23 -12.35
N ILE A 112 4.23 -9.25 -11.63
CA ILE A 112 4.49 -8.33 -10.53
C ILE A 112 4.64 -6.89 -11.01
N SER A 113 5.27 -6.68 -12.17
CA SER A 113 5.40 -5.34 -12.76
C SER A 113 4.03 -4.75 -13.13
N ALA A 114 3.20 -5.51 -13.82
CA ALA A 114 1.85 -5.09 -14.20
C ALA A 114 0.98 -4.81 -12.94
N LEU A 115 1.08 -5.69 -11.94
CA LEU A 115 0.36 -5.53 -10.68
C LEU A 115 0.83 -4.28 -9.91
N ALA A 116 2.13 -3.98 -9.91
CA ALA A 116 2.65 -2.76 -9.29
C ALA A 116 2.08 -1.49 -9.96
N ASP A 117 1.96 -1.47 -11.28
CA ASP A 117 1.33 -0.36 -12.01
C ASP A 117 -0.16 -0.24 -11.68
N GLU A 118 -0.88 -1.38 -11.59
CA GLU A 118 -2.28 -1.38 -11.18
C GLU A 118 -2.47 -0.86 -9.75
N ILE A 119 -1.65 -1.34 -8.79
CA ILE A 119 -1.64 -0.85 -7.40
C ILE A 119 -1.46 0.66 -7.36
N LEU A 120 -0.44 1.17 -8.06
CA LEU A 120 -0.15 2.61 -8.08
C LEU A 120 -1.26 3.44 -8.72
N SER A 121 -1.97 2.89 -9.71
CA SER A 121 -3.13 3.56 -10.32
C SER A 121 -4.33 3.69 -9.38
N ARG A 122 -4.45 2.78 -8.40
CA ARG A 122 -5.56 2.74 -7.44
C ARG A 122 -5.31 3.54 -6.16
N ILE A 123 -4.04 3.81 -5.85
CA ILE A 123 -3.69 4.61 -4.68
C ILE A 123 -3.71 6.09 -5.10
N PRO A 124 -4.64 6.90 -4.58
CA PRO A 124 -4.64 8.32 -4.85
C PRO A 124 -3.28 8.91 -4.45
N ASP A 125 -2.67 9.67 -5.35
CA ASP A 125 -1.45 10.43 -5.11
C ASP A 125 -0.18 9.63 -4.72
N SER A 126 -0.11 8.33 -5.06
CA SER A 126 1.14 7.59 -4.94
C SER A 126 2.19 8.16 -5.92
N GLY A 127 3.10 8.96 -5.38
CA GLY A 127 4.16 9.62 -6.17
C GLY A 127 3.88 11.08 -6.54
N LYS A 128 2.70 11.64 -6.33
CA LYS A 128 2.48 13.08 -6.49
C LYS A 128 3.00 13.84 -5.27
N TYR A 129 3.71 14.91 -5.54
CA TYR A 129 4.23 15.83 -4.53
C TYR A 129 4.10 17.27 -5.02
N ILE A 130 4.10 18.20 -4.11
CA ILE A 130 4.29 19.62 -4.41
C ILE A 130 5.72 20.03 -4.04
N ASP A 131 6.35 20.81 -4.90
CA ASP A 131 7.61 21.49 -4.58
C ASP A 131 7.28 22.83 -3.92
N VAL A 132 7.72 23.00 -2.69
CA VAL A 132 7.53 24.26 -1.95
C VAL A 132 8.87 24.80 -1.47
N LYS A 133 9.02 26.12 -1.51
CA LYS A 133 10.20 26.81 -1.01
C LYS A 133 9.97 27.26 0.43
N VAL A 134 10.60 26.59 1.38
CA VAL A 134 10.53 26.92 2.80
C VAL A 134 11.90 27.37 3.28
N ASN A 135 11.97 28.56 3.84
CA ASN A 135 13.23 29.15 4.35
C ASN A 135 14.41 29.11 3.34
N GLY A 136 14.11 29.28 2.05
CA GLY A 136 15.11 29.27 0.99
C GLY A 136 15.50 27.90 0.45
N SER A 137 15.03 26.81 1.04
CA SER A 137 15.25 25.43 0.58
C SER A 137 14.02 24.90 -0.14
N ASN A 138 14.23 24.15 -1.24
CA ASN A 138 13.15 23.44 -1.91
C ASN A 138 12.84 22.15 -1.14
N ILE A 139 11.58 21.95 -0.76
CA ILE A 139 11.08 20.78 -0.05
C ILE A 139 9.99 20.15 -0.89
N GLN A 140 10.06 18.83 -1.10
CA GLN A 140 9.02 18.04 -1.73
C GLN A 140 8.06 17.52 -0.67
N ILE A 141 6.78 17.91 -0.75
CA ILE A 141 5.74 17.46 0.17
C ILE A 141 4.82 16.50 -0.60
N PRO A 142 4.80 15.21 -0.25
CA PRO A 142 3.85 14.29 -0.85
C PRO A 142 2.40 14.70 -0.56
N PHE A 143 1.53 14.70 -1.55
CA PHE A 143 0.11 15.07 -1.39
C PHE A 143 -0.57 14.31 -0.24
N ARG A 144 -0.25 13.02 -0.06
CA ARG A 144 -0.79 12.18 1.03
C ARG A 144 -0.45 12.67 2.45
N LYS A 145 0.58 13.51 2.59
CA LYS A 145 0.95 14.11 3.87
C LYS A 145 0.21 15.42 4.13
N ILE A 146 -0.36 16.05 3.12
CA ILE A 146 -1.05 17.32 3.25
C ILE A 146 -2.45 17.06 3.80
N ILE A 147 -2.76 17.63 4.95
CA ILE A 147 -4.11 17.59 5.54
C ILE A 147 -4.97 18.70 4.91
N TYR A 148 -4.44 19.93 4.93
CA TYR A 148 -5.01 21.08 4.26
C TYR A 148 -3.94 22.16 4.05
N ALA A 149 -4.23 23.11 3.18
CA ALA A 149 -3.44 24.32 3.01
C ALA A 149 -4.37 25.52 3.10
N GLU A 150 -3.90 26.58 3.73
CA GLU A 150 -4.65 27.82 3.85
C GLU A 150 -3.78 29.02 3.46
N HIS A 151 -4.42 30.06 2.96
CA HIS A 151 -3.75 31.31 2.60
C HIS A 151 -4.04 32.36 3.67
N PHE A 152 -3.01 32.81 4.35
CA PHE A 152 -3.11 33.86 5.36
C PHE A 152 -1.94 34.84 5.25
N SER A 153 -2.24 36.15 5.24
CA SER A 153 -1.23 37.24 5.20
C SER A 153 -0.19 37.12 4.08
N HIS A 154 -0.64 36.76 2.86
CA HIS A 154 0.23 36.54 1.69
C HIS A 154 1.20 35.37 1.83
N MET A 155 0.92 34.43 2.71
CA MET A 155 1.65 33.21 2.93
C MET A 155 0.73 32.02 2.76
N ILE A 156 1.27 30.90 2.28
CA ILE A 156 0.55 29.62 2.26
C ILE A 156 1.07 28.80 3.43
N HIS A 157 0.14 28.39 4.26
CA HIS A 157 0.35 27.53 5.42
C HIS A 157 -0.08 26.11 5.04
N ILE A 158 0.84 25.16 5.05
CA ILE A 158 0.59 23.77 4.69
C ILE A 158 0.68 22.92 5.95
N HIS A 159 -0.46 22.34 6.32
CA HIS A 159 -0.57 21.45 7.48
C HIS A 159 -0.41 20.01 7.02
N THR A 160 0.56 19.31 7.62
CA THR A 160 0.92 17.94 7.25
C THR A 160 0.74 16.97 8.42
N ALA A 161 0.47 15.70 8.10
CA ALA A 161 0.33 14.64 9.10
C ALA A 161 1.68 14.35 9.78
N GLY A 162 1.76 14.58 11.11
CA GLY A 162 2.92 14.24 11.94
C GLY A 162 4.08 15.24 11.92
N GLU A 163 3.98 16.34 11.19
CA GLU A 163 5.02 17.38 11.10
C GLU A 163 4.48 18.76 11.51
N ARG A 164 5.41 19.70 11.76
CA ARG A 164 5.05 21.09 12.01
C ARG A 164 4.51 21.73 10.75
N GLU A 165 3.69 22.75 10.92
CA GLU A 165 3.21 23.63 9.87
C GLU A 165 4.38 24.16 9.02
N LEU A 166 4.25 24.04 7.68
CA LEU A 166 5.20 24.57 6.71
C LEU A 166 4.65 25.84 6.08
N VAL A 167 5.42 26.91 6.10
CA VAL A 167 4.99 28.23 5.60
C VAL A 167 5.82 28.60 4.37
N THR A 168 5.13 28.94 3.27
CA THR A 168 5.76 29.35 2.02
C THR A 168 5.12 30.61 1.44
N ARG A 169 5.90 31.41 0.69
CA ARG A 169 5.41 32.56 -0.09
C ARG A 169 5.15 32.25 -1.57
N GLN A 170 5.21 30.99 -1.94
CA GLN A 170 5.10 30.59 -3.34
C GLN A 170 3.65 30.76 -3.83
N TYR A 171 3.50 31.41 -5.00
CA TYR A 171 2.22 31.40 -5.72
C TYR A 171 2.13 30.11 -6.52
N PHE A 172 0.99 29.45 -6.48
CA PHE A 172 0.70 28.35 -7.42
C PHE A 172 0.13 29.00 -8.69
N ASP A 173 0.89 28.98 -9.78
CA ASP A 173 0.34 29.28 -11.09
C ASP A 173 -0.60 28.15 -11.50
N SER A 174 -1.80 28.53 -11.96
CA SER A 174 -2.90 27.66 -12.41
C SER A 174 -2.63 27.02 -13.75
#